data_a4bf7a7f9a3156b063dedc0f97e89431
#
_entry.id   a4bf7a7f9a3156b063dedc0f97e89431
#
_cell.length_a   1.000
_cell.length_b   1.000
_cell.length_c   1.000
_cell.angle_alpha   90.00
_cell.angle_beta   90.00
_cell.angle_gamma   90.00
#
_symmetry.space_group_name_H-M   'P 1'
#
loop_
_entity.id
_entity.type
_entity.pdbx_description
1 polymer ?
#
loop_
_entity_poly.entity_id
_entity_poly.type
_entity_poly.pdbx_seq_one_letter_code
_entity_poly.pdbx_strand_id
1 'polypeptide(L)'
;MRSSDYPKNRSFRKEVILALLLVVLTIASGFLIQVLLQIQANRRAEQRAGLLITDTLEEFSAYAWNEHARSTAAAKRLADLPEKKQKRLDDLQLDLLTIVSAASPLQEGYVPKLDTVVEEYQLDARCASICWDMMQDCRAENAGFPMICSAYRTQAFQQELFDNKVVRVMQERYCTVEEATALAAEEVAYPGTSEHQLGLAADIIDETYPYLTEWQETTGTQRWLKEHAADYGFILRYPPESSDITGIIYEPWHYRYVGEKFAHEITNMGLTLEEYVAWRRGR
;
A
#
# COMPACT_ATOMS: atom_id res chain seq x y z
N MET A 1 13.86 28.76 -93.42
CA MET A 1 13.89 28.45 -92.00
C MET A 1 12.80 29.24 -91.36
N ARG A 2 11.71 28.57 -90.92
CA ARG A 2 10.57 29.21 -90.26
C ARG A 2 10.71 29.04 -88.72
N SER A 3 10.86 30.15 -88.02
CA SER A 3 10.80 30.15 -86.57
C SER A 3 9.34 29.96 -86.09
N SER A 4 9.05 28.96 -85.30
CA SER A 4 7.72 28.72 -84.74
C SER A 4 7.54 29.65 -83.54
N ASP A 5 6.68 30.66 -83.66
CA ASP A 5 6.16 31.46 -82.53
C ASP A 5 5.16 30.60 -81.75
N TYR A 6 5.57 30.16 -80.59
CA TYR A 6 4.64 29.63 -79.59
C TYR A 6 4.00 30.81 -78.84
N PRO A 7 2.69 30.97 -78.82
CA PRO A 7 2.03 31.99 -78.04
C PRO A 7 2.24 31.71 -76.55
N LYS A 8 2.92 32.66 -75.85
CA LYS A 8 3.05 32.63 -74.38
C LYS A 8 1.66 32.83 -73.76
N ASN A 9 0.96 31.76 -73.43
CA ASN A 9 -0.39 31.76 -72.84
C ASN A 9 -0.33 32.30 -71.39
N ARG A 10 -0.25 33.64 -71.22
CA ARG A 10 -0.27 34.31 -69.98
C ARG A 10 -1.59 34.09 -69.23
N SER A 11 -2.69 33.80 -69.91
CA SER A 11 -4.01 33.51 -69.35
C SER A 11 -3.99 32.16 -68.62
N PHE A 12 -3.48 31.09 -69.28
CA PHE A 12 -3.41 29.77 -68.69
C PHE A 12 -2.58 29.70 -67.38
N ARG A 13 -1.46 30.44 -67.32
CA ARG A 13 -0.66 30.52 -66.07
C ARG A 13 -1.39 31.21 -64.94
N LYS A 14 -2.20 32.24 -65.21
CA LYS A 14 -3.01 32.91 -64.19
C LYS A 14 -4.12 32.03 -63.64
N GLU A 15 -4.78 31.25 -64.51
CA GLU A 15 -5.84 30.32 -64.11
C GLU A 15 -5.29 29.17 -63.27
N VAL A 16 -4.13 28.62 -63.62
CA VAL A 16 -3.46 27.57 -62.81
C VAL A 16 -3.02 28.13 -61.43
N ILE A 17 -2.48 29.34 -61.37
CA ILE A 17 -2.10 29.94 -60.09
C ILE A 17 -3.35 30.20 -59.23
N LEU A 18 -4.46 30.67 -59.81
CA LEU A 18 -5.70 30.91 -59.09
C LEU A 18 -6.30 29.61 -58.57
N ALA A 19 -6.29 28.54 -59.37
CA ALA A 19 -6.73 27.21 -58.93
C ALA A 19 -5.88 26.66 -57.79
N LEU A 20 -4.55 26.80 -57.83
CA LEU A 20 -3.65 26.39 -56.77
C LEU A 20 -3.88 27.21 -55.50
N LEU A 21 -4.12 28.52 -55.59
CA LEU A 21 -4.44 29.38 -54.46
C LEU A 21 -5.77 28.96 -53.78
N LEU A 22 -6.79 28.62 -54.58
CA LEU A 22 -8.07 28.12 -54.08
C LEU A 22 -7.91 26.80 -53.36
N VAL A 23 -7.10 25.88 -53.89
CA VAL A 23 -6.80 24.59 -53.21
C VAL A 23 -6.06 24.80 -51.88
N VAL A 24 -5.08 25.68 -51.88
CA VAL A 24 -4.35 26.03 -50.63
C VAL A 24 -5.28 26.65 -49.60
N LEU A 25 -6.16 27.57 -50.03
CA LEU A 25 -7.15 28.21 -49.14
C LEU A 25 -8.17 27.23 -48.60
N THR A 26 -8.63 26.26 -49.37
CA THR A 26 -9.55 25.20 -48.92
C THR A 26 -8.88 24.26 -47.90
N ILE A 27 -7.62 23.88 -48.14
CA ILE A 27 -6.85 23.05 -47.23
C ILE A 27 -6.60 23.82 -45.91
N ALA A 28 -6.18 25.09 -46.02
CA ALA A 28 -5.93 25.92 -44.84
C ALA A 28 -7.20 26.16 -43.98
N SER A 29 -8.35 26.38 -44.64
CA SER A 29 -9.63 26.54 -43.93
C SER A 29 -10.09 25.25 -43.28
N GLY A 30 -9.90 24.09 -43.92
CA GLY A 30 -10.18 22.77 -43.36
C GLY A 30 -9.32 22.49 -42.12
N PHE A 31 -8.02 22.81 -42.22
CA PHE A 31 -7.10 22.68 -41.09
C PHE A 31 -7.50 23.59 -39.89
N LEU A 32 -7.84 24.85 -40.20
CA LEU A 32 -8.28 25.81 -39.17
C LEU A 32 -9.56 25.34 -38.49
N ILE A 33 -10.53 24.81 -39.23
CA ILE A 33 -11.77 24.23 -38.66
C ILE A 33 -11.44 23.05 -37.74
N GLN A 34 -10.55 22.14 -38.13
CA GLN A 34 -10.14 21.01 -37.31
C GLN A 34 -9.47 21.48 -35.99
N VAL A 35 -8.58 22.47 -36.09
CA VAL A 35 -7.93 23.05 -34.88
C VAL A 35 -8.97 23.67 -33.96
N LEU A 36 -9.94 24.43 -34.48
CA LEU A 36 -11.00 25.03 -33.67
C LEU A 36 -11.91 23.98 -33.03
N LEU A 37 -12.25 22.93 -33.73
CA LEU A 37 -13.02 21.80 -33.18
C LEU A 37 -12.25 21.08 -32.06
N GLN A 38 -10.94 20.88 -32.24
CA GLN A 38 -10.09 20.30 -31.22
C GLN A 38 -9.99 21.18 -29.96
N ILE A 39 -9.83 22.49 -30.12
CA ILE A 39 -9.83 23.45 -29.00
C ILE A 39 -11.18 23.43 -28.27
N GLN A 40 -12.29 23.37 -28.99
CA GLN A 40 -13.62 23.27 -28.35
C GLN A 40 -13.79 21.95 -27.62
N ALA A 41 -13.32 20.82 -28.18
CA ALA A 41 -13.37 19.52 -27.53
C ALA A 41 -12.54 19.50 -26.23
N ASN A 42 -11.33 20.08 -26.27
CA ASN A 42 -10.47 20.19 -25.08
C ASN A 42 -11.11 21.06 -24.00
N ARG A 43 -11.68 22.21 -24.35
CA ARG A 43 -12.40 23.07 -23.38
C ARG A 43 -13.60 22.38 -22.75
N ARG A 44 -14.35 21.57 -23.52
CA ARG A 44 -15.46 20.76 -22.98
C ARG A 44 -14.96 19.65 -22.05
N ALA A 45 -13.81 19.04 -22.38
CA ALA A 45 -13.18 18.05 -21.52
C ALA A 45 -12.68 18.65 -20.21
N GLU A 46 -12.03 19.85 -20.26
CA GLU A 46 -11.59 20.59 -19.08
C GLU A 46 -12.78 21.03 -18.20
N GLN A 47 -13.88 21.47 -18.81
CA GLN A 47 -15.10 21.83 -18.06
C GLN A 47 -15.74 20.60 -17.39
N ARG A 48 -15.78 19.44 -18.09
CA ARG A 48 -16.28 18.19 -17.50
C ARG A 48 -15.38 17.68 -16.38
N ALA A 49 -14.06 17.77 -16.56
CA ALA A 49 -13.11 17.40 -15.52
C ALA A 49 -13.23 18.32 -14.29
N GLY A 50 -13.41 19.62 -14.50
CA GLY A 50 -13.66 20.58 -13.42
C GLY A 50 -14.95 20.31 -12.65
N LEU A 51 -16.04 19.95 -13.35
CA LEU A 51 -17.31 19.55 -12.72
C LEU A 51 -17.18 18.23 -11.94
N LEU A 52 -16.48 17.24 -12.52
CA LEU A 52 -16.20 15.96 -11.81
C LEU A 52 -15.35 16.17 -10.55
N ILE A 53 -14.37 17.08 -10.60
CA ILE A 53 -13.53 17.39 -9.43
C ILE A 53 -14.33 18.12 -8.35
N THR A 54 -15.24 19.03 -8.72
CA THR A 54 -16.10 19.72 -7.73
C THR A 54 -17.11 18.76 -7.11
N ASP A 55 -17.74 17.89 -7.89
CA ASP A 55 -18.66 16.88 -7.37
C ASP A 55 -17.95 15.89 -6.44
N THR A 56 -16.75 15.41 -6.82
CA THR A 56 -15.95 14.52 -5.96
C THR A 56 -15.44 15.22 -4.71
N LEU A 57 -15.08 16.50 -4.76
CA LEU A 57 -14.68 17.27 -3.58
C LEU A 57 -15.85 17.52 -2.63
N GLU A 58 -17.06 17.76 -3.14
CA GLU A 58 -18.26 17.87 -2.31
C GLU A 58 -18.64 16.53 -1.66
N GLU A 59 -18.60 15.43 -2.41
CA GLU A 59 -18.82 14.08 -1.88
C GLU A 59 -17.75 13.70 -0.85
N PHE A 60 -16.48 13.97 -1.12
CA PHE A 60 -15.36 13.72 -0.19
C PHE A 60 -15.49 14.58 1.07
N SER A 61 -15.87 15.85 0.93
CA SER A 61 -16.13 16.76 2.05
C SER A 61 -17.30 16.27 2.91
N ALA A 62 -18.39 15.81 2.28
CA ALA A 62 -19.54 15.23 2.98
C ALA A 62 -19.20 13.90 3.67
N TYR A 63 -18.36 13.05 3.03
CA TYR A 63 -17.87 11.82 3.62
C TYR A 63 -16.97 12.10 4.82
N ALA A 64 -15.97 12.98 4.68
CA ALA A 64 -15.06 13.38 5.75
C ALA A 64 -15.80 14.00 6.95
N TRP A 65 -16.83 14.82 6.69
CA TRP A 65 -17.68 15.39 7.73
C TRP A 65 -18.51 14.32 8.46
N ASN A 66 -19.08 13.35 7.73
CA ASN A 66 -19.81 12.24 8.31
C ASN A 66 -18.90 11.31 9.14
N GLU A 67 -17.69 11.06 8.65
CA GLU A 67 -16.67 10.25 9.36
C GLU A 67 -16.24 10.94 10.64
N HIS A 68 -15.95 12.25 10.59
CA HIS A 68 -15.62 13.05 11.77
C HIS A 68 -16.78 13.09 12.78
N ALA A 69 -18.02 13.23 12.31
CA ALA A 69 -19.21 13.21 13.18
C ALA A 69 -19.42 11.82 13.82
N ARG A 70 -19.19 10.73 13.08
CA ARG A 70 -19.23 9.35 13.60
C ARG A 70 -18.11 9.10 14.61
N SER A 71 -16.89 9.54 14.33
CA SER A 71 -15.74 9.45 15.22
C SER A 71 -15.97 10.22 16.51
N THR A 72 -16.51 11.45 16.42
CA THR A 72 -16.83 12.28 17.59
C THR A 72 -17.95 11.66 18.45
N ALA A 73 -18.97 11.09 17.79
CA ALA A 73 -20.06 10.40 18.49
C ALA A 73 -19.59 9.08 19.14
N ALA A 74 -18.68 8.36 18.49
CA ALA A 74 -18.06 7.15 19.02
C ALA A 74 -17.16 7.48 20.21
N ALA A 75 -16.31 8.51 20.10
CA ALA A 75 -15.46 9.00 21.18
C ALA A 75 -16.29 9.43 22.41
N LYS A 76 -17.41 10.13 22.20
CA LYS A 76 -18.33 10.51 23.26
C LYS A 76 -18.97 9.30 23.93
N ARG A 77 -19.44 8.31 23.14
CA ARG A 77 -19.99 7.06 23.67
C ARG A 77 -18.96 6.26 24.46
N LEU A 78 -17.71 6.30 24.05
CA LEU A 78 -16.58 5.66 24.74
C LEU A 78 -16.32 6.34 26.11
N ALA A 79 -16.31 7.68 26.12
CA ALA A 79 -16.12 8.48 27.33
C ALA A 79 -17.27 8.32 28.35
N ASP A 80 -18.48 8.04 27.90
CA ASP A 80 -19.65 7.82 28.73
C ASP A 80 -19.76 6.37 29.28
N LEU A 81 -18.79 5.48 28.95
CA LEU A 81 -18.80 4.11 29.47
C LEU A 81 -18.39 4.06 30.94
N PRO A 82 -18.97 3.14 31.73
CA PRO A 82 -18.50 2.90 33.12
C PRO A 82 -16.99 2.59 33.14
N GLU A 83 -16.26 3.15 34.11
CA GLU A 83 -14.82 3.05 34.30
C GLU A 83 -14.27 1.62 34.12
N LYS A 84 -15.00 0.62 34.63
CA LYS A 84 -14.65 -0.81 34.47
C LYS A 84 -14.70 -1.29 33.01
N LYS A 85 -15.63 -0.75 32.21
CA LYS A 85 -15.71 -1.06 30.76
C LYS A 85 -14.63 -0.32 29.98
N GLN A 86 -14.36 0.92 30.35
CA GLN A 86 -13.28 1.72 29.76
C GLN A 86 -11.94 1.04 29.99
N LYS A 87 -11.61 0.67 31.24
CA LYS A 87 -10.39 -0.06 31.57
C LYS A 87 -10.25 -1.37 30.77
N ARG A 88 -11.35 -2.14 30.63
CA ARG A 88 -11.33 -3.39 29.83
C ARG A 88 -11.07 -3.15 28.34
N LEU A 89 -11.57 -2.04 27.78
CA LEU A 89 -11.29 -1.67 26.39
C LEU A 89 -9.85 -1.21 26.21
N ASP A 90 -9.33 -0.43 27.17
CA ASP A 90 -7.93 0.00 27.19
C ASP A 90 -6.98 -1.22 27.31
N ASP A 91 -7.32 -2.18 28.19
CA ASP A 91 -6.56 -3.42 28.36
C ASP A 91 -6.57 -4.27 27.06
N LEU A 92 -7.71 -4.36 26.36
CA LEU A 92 -7.83 -5.07 25.07
C LEU A 92 -7.07 -4.37 23.95
N GLN A 93 -7.00 -3.05 23.95
CA GLN A 93 -6.21 -2.31 22.97
C GLN A 93 -4.71 -2.40 23.25
N LEU A 94 -4.31 -2.41 24.52
CA LEU A 94 -2.90 -2.60 24.91
C LEU A 94 -2.35 -3.97 24.52
N ASP A 95 -3.21 -5.00 24.45
CA ASP A 95 -2.84 -6.33 23.97
C ASP A 95 -2.35 -6.30 22.49
N LEU A 96 -2.87 -5.39 21.67
CA LEU A 96 -2.41 -5.20 20.30
C LEU A 96 -0.97 -4.67 20.19
N LEU A 97 -0.43 -4.08 21.25
CA LEU A 97 0.95 -3.57 21.33
C LEU A 97 1.93 -4.62 21.89
N THR A 98 1.50 -5.86 22.06
CA THR A 98 2.37 -6.94 22.55
C THR A 98 3.56 -7.12 21.60
N ILE A 99 4.76 -6.98 22.13
CA ILE A 99 6.01 -7.31 21.45
C ILE A 99 6.34 -8.76 21.74
N VAL A 100 6.54 -9.52 20.67
CA VAL A 100 7.02 -10.90 20.74
C VAL A 100 8.46 -10.93 20.22
N SER A 101 9.35 -11.45 21.03
CA SER A 101 10.77 -11.53 20.72
C SER A 101 11.44 -12.68 21.49
N ALA A 102 12.72 -12.92 21.25
CA ALA A 102 13.49 -13.89 22.02
C ALA A 102 13.51 -13.55 23.55
N ALA A 103 13.45 -12.28 23.90
CA ALA A 103 13.36 -11.83 25.31
C ALA A 103 11.93 -11.91 25.88
N SER A 104 10.91 -11.99 25.05
CA SER A 104 9.49 -12.05 25.43
C SER A 104 8.74 -13.02 24.54
N PRO A 105 8.99 -14.34 24.66
CA PRO A 105 8.34 -15.35 23.83
C PRO A 105 6.87 -15.52 24.21
N LEU A 106 6.08 -16.00 23.26
CA LEU A 106 4.70 -16.43 23.51
C LEU A 106 4.63 -17.57 24.51
N GLN A 107 3.56 -17.60 25.27
CA GLN A 107 3.27 -18.73 26.14
C GLN A 107 3.08 -20.00 25.31
N GLU A 108 3.57 -21.12 25.84
CA GLU A 108 3.38 -22.42 25.21
C GLU A 108 1.87 -22.71 25.00
N GLY A 109 1.52 -23.14 23.79
CA GLY A 109 0.13 -23.42 23.41
C GLY A 109 -0.72 -22.18 23.11
N TYR A 110 -0.12 -20.99 23.02
CA TYR A 110 -0.85 -19.80 22.60
C TYR A 110 -1.43 -19.97 21.20
N VAL A 111 -2.75 -19.75 21.05
CA VAL A 111 -3.47 -19.71 19.78
C VAL A 111 -4.45 -18.55 19.84
N PRO A 112 -4.36 -17.57 18.93
CA PRO A 112 -5.32 -16.48 18.89
C PRO A 112 -6.69 -16.95 18.38
N LYS A 113 -7.73 -16.13 18.59
CA LYS A 113 -9.00 -16.34 17.90
C LYS A 113 -8.84 -15.91 16.46
N LEU A 114 -8.83 -16.86 15.55
CA LEU A 114 -8.59 -16.65 14.13
C LEU A 114 -9.89 -16.45 13.35
N ASP A 115 -9.79 -15.67 12.27
CA ASP A 115 -10.78 -15.57 11.19
C ASP A 115 -10.05 -15.57 9.84
N THR A 116 -10.76 -15.96 8.78
CA THR A 116 -10.20 -16.04 7.43
C THR A 116 -10.14 -14.65 6.80
N VAL A 117 -9.00 -14.33 6.20
CA VAL A 117 -8.84 -13.14 5.36
C VAL A 117 -9.18 -13.49 3.91
N VAL A 118 -8.48 -14.47 3.34
CA VAL A 118 -8.68 -14.98 1.98
C VAL A 118 -8.07 -16.38 1.89
N GLU A 119 -8.75 -17.29 1.18
CA GLU A 119 -8.31 -18.67 0.98
C GLU A 119 -7.96 -19.36 2.32
N GLU A 120 -6.73 -19.89 2.47
CA GLU A 120 -6.24 -20.51 3.70
C GLU A 120 -5.64 -19.51 4.70
N TYR A 121 -5.45 -18.25 4.32
CA TYR A 121 -4.80 -17.26 5.18
C TYR A 121 -5.74 -16.74 6.26
N GLN A 122 -5.29 -16.86 7.50
CA GLN A 122 -6.03 -16.44 8.67
C GLN A 122 -5.24 -15.40 9.46
N LEU A 123 -5.97 -14.49 10.10
CA LEU A 123 -5.44 -13.54 11.08
C LEU A 123 -6.31 -13.56 12.35
N ASP A 124 -5.88 -12.85 13.38
CA ASP A 124 -6.72 -12.57 14.55
C ASP A 124 -8.05 -11.96 14.08
N ALA A 125 -9.14 -12.46 14.63
CA ALA A 125 -10.50 -12.05 14.25
C ALA A 125 -10.76 -10.54 14.38
N ARG A 126 -9.89 -9.81 15.11
CA ARG A 126 -9.97 -8.32 15.21
C ARG A 126 -9.47 -7.59 13.98
N CYS A 127 -8.63 -8.23 13.14
CA CYS A 127 -8.02 -7.59 12.00
C CYS A 127 -8.20 -8.31 10.66
N ALA A 128 -8.74 -9.54 10.65
CA ALA A 128 -8.86 -10.33 9.43
C ALA A 128 -9.67 -9.61 8.33
N SER A 129 -10.89 -9.15 8.63
CA SER A 129 -11.72 -8.41 7.67
C SER A 129 -11.10 -7.05 7.29
N ILE A 130 -10.45 -6.38 8.25
CA ILE A 130 -9.79 -5.08 8.00
C ILE A 130 -8.63 -5.24 7.02
N CYS A 131 -7.84 -6.32 7.16
CA CYS A 131 -6.76 -6.65 6.22
C CYS A 131 -7.30 -6.88 4.80
N TRP A 132 -8.42 -7.60 4.69
CA TRP A 132 -9.09 -7.80 3.41
C TRP A 132 -9.53 -6.48 2.78
N ASP A 133 -10.22 -5.62 3.55
CA ASP A 133 -10.70 -4.32 3.07
C ASP A 133 -9.54 -3.44 2.60
N MET A 134 -8.45 -3.36 3.35
CA MET A 134 -7.21 -2.67 2.96
C MET A 134 -6.68 -3.13 1.60
N MET A 135 -6.65 -4.46 1.39
CA MET A 135 -6.19 -5.02 0.11
C MET A 135 -7.15 -4.72 -1.05
N GLN A 136 -8.47 -4.73 -0.79
CA GLN A 136 -9.47 -4.39 -1.82
C GLN A 136 -9.42 -2.92 -2.21
N ASP A 137 -9.21 -2.02 -1.27
CA ASP A 137 -9.11 -0.58 -1.55
C ASP A 137 -7.84 -0.26 -2.36
N CYS A 138 -6.70 -0.87 -2.05
CA CYS A 138 -5.50 -0.79 -2.87
C CYS A 138 -5.75 -1.22 -4.34
N ARG A 139 -6.52 -2.30 -4.55
CA ARG A 139 -6.92 -2.76 -5.89
C ARG A 139 -7.90 -1.81 -6.55
N ALA A 140 -8.89 -1.32 -5.82
CA ALA A 140 -9.93 -0.42 -6.32
C ALA A 140 -9.34 0.91 -6.81
N GLU A 141 -8.29 1.40 -6.15
CA GLU A 141 -7.54 2.59 -6.55
C GLU A 141 -6.54 2.33 -7.70
N ASN A 142 -6.46 1.10 -8.20
CA ASN A 142 -5.48 0.68 -9.21
C ASN A 142 -4.02 0.98 -8.82
N ALA A 143 -3.73 0.99 -7.52
CA ALA A 143 -2.42 1.30 -6.99
C ALA A 143 -1.47 0.10 -7.05
N GLY A 144 -2.00 -1.13 -6.96
CA GLY A 144 -1.25 -2.37 -7.03
C GLY A 144 -2.16 -3.61 -6.98
N PHE A 145 -1.53 -4.78 -6.92
CA PHE A 145 -2.19 -6.08 -6.81
C PHE A 145 -1.73 -6.80 -5.53
N PRO A 146 -2.19 -6.35 -4.33
CA PRO A 146 -1.78 -6.96 -3.07
C PRO A 146 -2.22 -8.42 -2.97
N MET A 147 -1.30 -9.27 -2.53
CA MET A 147 -1.51 -10.67 -2.25
C MET A 147 -0.87 -11.04 -0.90
N ILE A 148 -1.60 -11.77 -0.05
CA ILE A 148 -1.01 -12.34 1.16
C ILE A 148 -0.19 -13.57 0.75
N CYS A 149 1.07 -13.63 1.19
CA CYS A 149 1.91 -14.81 1.03
C CYS A 149 2.19 -15.51 2.36
N SER A 150 1.90 -14.85 3.50
CA SER A 150 1.96 -15.45 4.82
C SER A 150 1.08 -14.66 5.80
N ALA A 151 0.42 -15.35 6.73
CA ALA A 151 -0.41 -14.76 7.78
C ALA A 151 -0.19 -15.51 9.10
N TYR A 152 -1.22 -15.96 9.81
CA TYR A 152 -1.03 -16.76 11.01
C TYR A 152 -0.19 -18.01 10.72
N ARG A 153 0.77 -18.27 11.61
CA ARG A 153 1.62 -19.48 11.58
C ARG A 153 1.48 -20.23 12.89
N THR A 154 1.29 -21.55 12.80
CA THR A 154 1.37 -22.40 13.99
C THR A 154 2.81 -22.50 14.50
N GLN A 155 2.99 -22.86 15.77
CA GLN A 155 4.31 -23.13 16.35
C GLN A 155 5.11 -24.15 15.52
N ALA A 156 4.46 -25.23 15.09
CA ALA A 156 5.11 -26.29 14.30
C ALA A 156 5.57 -25.77 12.92
N PHE A 157 4.74 -24.98 12.25
CA PHE A 157 5.09 -24.40 10.95
C PHE A 157 6.23 -23.37 11.07
N GLN A 158 6.22 -22.54 12.13
CA GLN A 158 7.32 -21.60 12.39
C GLN A 158 8.64 -22.35 12.66
N GLN A 159 8.60 -23.50 13.36
CA GLN A 159 9.78 -24.35 13.57
C GLN A 159 10.33 -24.86 12.25
N GLU A 160 9.45 -25.40 11.39
CA GLU A 160 9.85 -25.90 10.07
C GLU A 160 10.49 -24.79 9.20
N LEU A 161 9.89 -23.59 9.19
CA LEU A 161 10.45 -22.45 8.45
C LEU A 161 11.83 -22.05 8.97
N PHE A 162 11.99 -22.02 10.29
CA PHE A 162 13.27 -21.67 10.91
C PHE A 162 14.35 -22.69 10.61
N ASP A 163 14.06 -23.99 10.78
CA ASP A 163 15.00 -25.09 10.51
C ASP A 163 15.43 -25.09 9.04
N ASN A 164 14.49 -24.91 8.12
CA ASN A 164 14.76 -24.80 6.69
C ASN A 164 15.64 -23.59 6.37
N LYS A 165 15.42 -22.45 7.05
CA LYS A 165 16.27 -21.27 6.89
C LYS A 165 17.68 -21.53 7.37
N VAL A 166 17.88 -22.15 8.53
CA VAL A 166 19.22 -22.52 9.05
C VAL A 166 19.96 -23.41 8.05
N VAL A 167 19.31 -24.47 7.55
CA VAL A 167 19.93 -25.37 6.56
C VAL A 167 20.33 -24.60 5.29
N ARG A 168 19.48 -23.71 4.80
CA ARG A 168 19.78 -22.88 3.62
C ARG A 168 20.98 -21.96 3.85
N VAL A 169 21.03 -21.27 4.98
CA VAL A 169 22.15 -20.38 5.34
C VAL A 169 23.46 -21.18 5.44
N MET A 170 23.45 -22.37 6.06
CA MET A 170 24.62 -23.24 6.10
C MET A 170 25.15 -23.57 4.69
N GLN A 171 24.24 -23.88 3.76
CA GLN A 171 24.61 -24.22 2.38
C GLN A 171 25.13 -23.03 1.59
N GLU A 172 24.54 -21.85 1.77
CA GLU A 172 24.88 -20.63 1.04
C GLU A 172 26.17 -19.97 1.57
N ARG A 173 26.39 -20.02 2.90
CA ARG A 173 27.49 -19.33 3.58
C ARG A 173 28.65 -20.24 3.97
N TYR A 174 28.49 -21.58 3.85
CA TYR A 174 29.51 -22.57 4.28
C TYR A 174 29.97 -22.37 5.72
N CYS A 175 29.02 -22.10 6.63
CA CYS A 175 29.26 -21.75 8.03
C CYS A 175 28.79 -22.86 8.98
N THR A 176 29.10 -22.75 10.28
CA THR A 176 28.64 -23.66 11.32
C THR A 176 27.14 -23.56 11.59
N VAL A 177 26.56 -24.53 12.28
CA VAL A 177 25.14 -24.50 12.67
C VAL A 177 24.84 -23.29 13.56
N GLU A 178 25.75 -22.97 14.50
CA GLU A 178 25.62 -21.85 15.42
C GLU A 178 25.58 -20.51 14.67
N GLU A 179 26.51 -20.31 13.72
CA GLU A 179 26.54 -19.14 12.87
C GLU A 179 25.30 -19.04 11.97
N ALA A 180 24.91 -20.16 11.35
CA ALA A 180 23.72 -20.22 10.51
C ALA A 180 22.44 -19.93 11.29
N THR A 181 22.35 -20.40 12.53
CA THR A 181 21.23 -20.15 13.44
C THR A 181 21.10 -18.67 13.77
N ALA A 182 22.23 -18.02 14.07
CA ALA A 182 22.24 -16.57 14.35
C ALA A 182 21.81 -15.75 13.13
N LEU A 183 22.35 -16.06 11.94
CA LEU A 183 21.98 -15.38 10.69
C LEU A 183 20.54 -15.66 10.27
N ALA A 184 20.04 -16.88 10.47
CA ALA A 184 18.66 -17.24 10.17
C ALA A 184 17.68 -16.42 11.03
N ALA A 185 18.03 -16.15 12.30
CA ALA A 185 17.19 -15.42 13.24
C ALA A 185 16.99 -13.93 12.87
N GLU A 186 17.85 -13.36 12.03
CA GLU A 186 17.70 -12.00 11.51
C GLU A 186 16.59 -11.87 10.45
N GLU A 187 16.23 -12.99 9.77
CA GLU A 187 15.22 -13.04 8.72
C GLU A 187 13.97 -13.82 9.13
N VAL A 188 14.12 -14.85 9.96
CA VAL A 188 13.03 -15.73 10.42
C VAL A 188 13.08 -15.83 11.92
N ALA A 189 12.09 -15.28 12.61
CA ALA A 189 12.02 -15.32 14.07
C ALA A 189 12.02 -16.77 14.61
N TYR A 190 12.63 -16.97 15.78
CA TYR A 190 12.58 -18.26 16.49
C TYR A 190 11.13 -18.70 16.73
N PRO A 191 10.85 -20.02 16.75
CA PRO A 191 9.55 -20.53 17.14
C PRO A 191 9.14 -20.01 18.53
N GLY A 192 7.93 -19.49 18.62
CA GLY A 192 7.43 -18.83 19.84
C GLY A 192 7.75 -17.34 19.95
N THR A 193 8.50 -16.78 18.97
CA THR A 193 8.88 -15.36 18.98
C THR A 193 8.46 -14.59 17.73
N SER A 194 7.62 -15.20 16.89
CA SER A 194 7.11 -14.62 15.65
C SER A 194 5.77 -13.92 15.84
N GLU A 195 5.62 -12.73 15.30
CA GLU A 195 4.35 -11.99 15.30
C GLU A 195 3.25 -12.68 14.46
N HIS A 196 3.62 -13.51 13.50
CA HIS A 196 2.67 -14.37 12.80
C HIS A 196 1.97 -15.36 13.73
N GLN A 197 2.63 -15.79 14.80
CA GLN A 197 2.01 -16.65 15.82
C GLN A 197 1.03 -15.89 16.72
N LEU A 198 1.13 -14.55 16.81
CA LEU A 198 0.08 -13.72 17.42
C LEU A 198 -1.18 -13.64 16.57
N GLY A 199 -1.10 -13.96 15.28
CA GLY A 199 -2.16 -13.71 14.30
C GLY A 199 -2.33 -12.24 13.93
N LEU A 200 -1.40 -11.36 14.32
CA LEU A 200 -1.49 -9.91 14.10
C LEU A 200 -0.56 -9.43 12.96
N ALA A 201 0.16 -10.31 12.31
CA ALA A 201 1.07 -9.97 11.21
C ALA A 201 0.68 -10.69 9.92
N ALA A 202 0.81 -9.96 8.81
CA ALA A 202 0.64 -10.46 7.45
C ALA A 202 1.81 -10.02 6.58
N ASP A 203 2.34 -10.96 5.78
CA ASP A 203 3.26 -10.68 4.70
C ASP A 203 2.45 -10.41 3.43
N ILE A 204 2.43 -9.15 2.99
CA ILE A 204 1.68 -8.68 1.83
C ILE A 204 2.67 -8.27 0.74
N ILE A 205 2.58 -8.93 -0.41
CA ILE A 205 3.42 -8.67 -1.59
C ILE A 205 2.57 -8.19 -2.76
N ASP A 206 3.21 -7.72 -3.81
CA ASP A 206 2.53 -7.45 -5.08
C ASP A 206 2.53 -8.71 -5.94
N GLU A 207 1.37 -9.11 -6.46
CA GLU A 207 1.21 -10.30 -7.31
C GLU A 207 2.10 -10.26 -8.55
N THR A 208 2.39 -9.06 -9.07
CA THR A 208 3.26 -8.87 -10.25
C THR A 208 4.74 -9.14 -9.94
N TYR A 209 5.12 -9.19 -8.66
CA TYR A 209 6.46 -9.51 -8.19
C TYR A 209 6.38 -10.41 -6.95
N PRO A 210 6.15 -11.73 -7.10
CA PRO A 210 5.85 -12.66 -6.00
C PRO A 210 7.11 -13.15 -5.26
N TYR A 211 8.03 -12.24 -4.90
CA TYR A 211 9.26 -12.56 -4.18
C TYR A 211 9.41 -11.71 -2.92
N LEU A 212 9.80 -12.32 -1.81
CA LEU A 212 10.13 -11.64 -0.55
C LEU A 212 11.55 -11.06 -0.61
N THR A 213 11.68 -9.92 -1.25
CA THR A 213 12.93 -9.15 -1.34
C THR A 213 12.64 -7.66 -1.16
N GLU A 214 13.68 -6.87 -0.87
CA GLU A 214 13.57 -5.42 -0.74
C GLU A 214 12.97 -4.73 -1.99
N TRP A 215 13.06 -5.36 -3.16
CA TRP A 215 12.41 -4.87 -4.40
C TRP A 215 10.90 -4.68 -4.27
N GLN A 216 10.26 -5.34 -3.31
CA GLN A 216 8.83 -5.11 -3.01
C GLN A 216 8.54 -3.62 -2.78
N GLU A 217 9.44 -2.87 -2.14
CA GLU A 217 9.27 -1.44 -1.87
C GLU A 217 9.00 -0.60 -3.13
N THR A 218 9.46 -1.09 -4.31
CA THR A 218 9.28 -0.43 -5.60
C THR A 218 7.94 -0.72 -6.26
N THR A 219 7.15 -1.65 -5.73
CA THR A 219 5.83 -2.01 -6.28
C THR A 219 4.78 -0.95 -5.96
N GLY A 220 3.70 -0.96 -6.73
CA GLY A 220 2.55 -0.09 -6.48
C GLY A 220 1.89 -0.42 -5.14
N THR A 221 1.72 -1.71 -4.84
CA THR A 221 1.18 -2.19 -3.56
C THR A 221 1.92 -1.63 -2.37
N GLN A 222 3.26 -1.72 -2.34
CA GLN A 222 4.02 -1.27 -1.17
C GLN A 222 4.03 0.24 -1.01
N ARG A 223 4.04 1.00 -2.11
CA ARG A 223 3.88 2.46 -2.03
C ARG A 223 2.54 2.85 -1.42
N TRP A 224 1.45 2.22 -1.88
CA TRP A 224 0.12 2.46 -1.35
C TRP A 224 0.02 2.06 0.13
N LEU A 225 0.50 0.88 0.50
CA LEU A 225 0.47 0.41 1.89
C LEU A 225 1.27 1.31 2.83
N LYS A 226 2.41 1.85 2.41
CA LYS A 226 3.18 2.83 3.20
C LYS A 226 2.39 4.09 3.53
N GLU A 227 1.49 4.51 2.65
CA GLU A 227 0.68 5.71 2.80
C GLU A 227 -0.62 5.44 3.57
N HIS A 228 -1.22 4.26 3.40
CA HIS A 228 -2.59 3.99 3.84
C HIS A 228 -2.73 2.91 4.91
N ALA A 229 -1.74 2.05 5.13
CA ALA A 229 -1.89 0.93 6.08
C ALA A 229 -2.27 1.38 7.50
N ALA A 230 -1.85 2.59 7.93
CA ALA A 230 -2.20 3.14 9.23
C ALA A 230 -3.71 3.42 9.38
N ASP A 231 -4.41 3.76 8.30
CA ASP A 231 -5.85 3.98 8.27
C ASP A 231 -6.64 2.68 8.57
N TYR A 232 -5.99 1.54 8.31
CA TYR A 232 -6.50 0.20 8.61
C TYR A 232 -5.90 -0.40 9.89
N GLY A 233 -5.14 0.38 10.65
CA GLY A 233 -4.52 -0.07 11.90
C GLY A 233 -3.27 -0.93 11.74
N PHE A 234 -2.68 -0.97 10.54
CA PHE A 234 -1.44 -1.69 10.27
C PHE A 234 -0.24 -0.74 10.20
N ILE A 235 0.92 -1.24 10.61
CA ILE A 235 2.21 -0.54 10.47
C ILE A 235 3.17 -1.39 9.65
N LEU A 236 4.08 -0.74 8.91
CA LEU A 236 5.28 -1.38 8.39
C LEU A 236 6.17 -1.73 9.60
N ARG A 237 6.27 -3.02 9.90
CA ARG A 237 6.81 -3.48 11.19
C ARG A 237 8.32 -3.36 11.32
N TYR A 238 9.02 -3.65 10.24
CA TYR A 238 10.48 -3.68 10.17
C TYR A 238 10.97 -2.68 9.11
N PRO A 239 10.93 -1.37 9.41
CA PRO A 239 11.34 -0.33 8.48
C PRO A 239 12.86 -0.32 8.26
N PRO A 240 13.37 0.37 7.22
CA PRO A 240 14.81 0.51 7.01
C PRO A 240 15.51 1.06 8.26
N GLU A 241 16.77 0.66 8.46
CA GLU A 241 17.66 1.15 9.54
C GLU A 241 17.16 0.86 10.98
N SER A 242 16.22 -0.08 11.15
CA SER A 242 15.66 -0.43 12.46
C SER A 242 16.10 -1.80 13.00
N SER A 243 16.96 -2.52 12.29
CA SER A 243 17.38 -3.89 12.65
C SER A 243 18.05 -3.98 14.01
N ASP A 244 18.82 -2.97 14.42
CA ASP A 244 19.46 -2.91 15.75
C ASP A 244 18.44 -2.82 16.90
N ILE A 245 17.22 -2.36 16.62
CA ILE A 245 16.13 -2.22 17.59
C ILE A 245 15.21 -3.43 17.55
N THR A 246 14.83 -3.85 16.35
CA THR A 246 13.82 -4.90 16.13
C THR A 246 14.42 -6.31 16.13
N GLY A 247 15.71 -6.44 15.81
CA GLY A 247 16.39 -7.72 15.63
C GLY A 247 16.09 -8.41 14.30
N ILE A 248 15.30 -7.77 13.41
CA ILE A 248 14.91 -8.29 12.10
C ILE A 248 15.37 -7.30 11.01
N ILE A 249 15.78 -7.82 9.87
CA ILE A 249 16.15 -7.00 8.70
C ILE A 249 14.98 -6.19 8.17
N TYR A 250 15.25 -5.27 7.22
CA TYR A 250 14.18 -4.57 6.52
C TYR A 250 13.28 -5.51 5.74
N GLU A 251 11.98 -5.47 6.03
CA GLU A 251 10.97 -6.30 5.38
C GLU A 251 9.80 -5.42 4.88
N PRO A 252 9.86 -4.92 3.63
CA PRO A 252 8.80 -4.07 3.08
C PRO A 252 7.43 -4.75 2.97
N TRP A 253 7.37 -6.07 3.08
CA TRP A 253 6.14 -6.88 3.00
C TRP A 253 5.47 -7.13 4.34
N HIS A 254 6.16 -6.96 5.48
CA HIS A 254 5.68 -7.38 6.79
C HIS A 254 4.89 -6.27 7.47
N TYR A 255 3.56 -6.44 7.53
CA TYR A 255 2.63 -5.51 8.16
C TYR A 255 2.07 -6.07 9.46
N ARG A 256 2.15 -5.27 10.53
CA ARG A 256 1.66 -5.62 11.86
C ARG A 256 0.44 -4.79 12.22
N TYR A 257 -0.65 -5.48 12.61
CA TYR A 257 -1.84 -4.83 13.16
C TYR A 257 -1.61 -4.40 14.61
N VAL A 258 -1.87 -3.14 14.89
CA VAL A 258 -1.78 -2.52 16.21
C VAL A 258 -3.05 -1.72 16.57
N GLY A 259 -4.01 -1.67 15.63
CA GLY A 259 -5.20 -0.81 15.73
C GLY A 259 -4.94 0.60 15.19
N GLU A 260 -5.95 1.19 14.57
CA GLU A 260 -5.88 2.46 13.81
C GLU A 260 -5.21 3.59 14.60
N LYS A 261 -5.66 3.83 15.84
CA LYS A 261 -5.09 4.88 16.71
C LYS A 261 -3.58 4.73 16.89
N PHE A 262 -3.12 3.53 17.22
CA PHE A 262 -1.70 3.30 17.48
C PHE A 262 -0.89 3.26 16.20
N ALA A 263 -1.46 2.78 15.11
CA ALA A 263 -0.82 2.79 13.81
C ALA A 263 -0.51 4.22 13.36
N HIS A 264 -1.48 5.13 13.45
CA HIS A 264 -1.25 6.55 13.16
C HIS A 264 -0.23 7.20 14.10
N GLU A 265 -0.30 6.93 15.40
CA GLU A 265 0.68 7.49 16.36
C GLU A 265 2.10 7.01 16.02
N ILE A 266 2.31 5.71 15.78
CA ILE A 266 3.59 5.10 15.46
C ILE A 266 4.14 5.66 14.13
N THR A 267 3.33 5.65 13.07
CA THR A 267 3.71 6.11 11.75
C THR A 267 4.04 7.61 11.74
N ASN A 268 3.20 8.45 12.37
CA ASN A 268 3.42 9.89 12.44
C ASN A 268 4.65 10.28 13.26
N MET A 269 5.01 9.48 14.28
CA MET A 269 6.20 9.70 15.09
C MET A 269 7.46 9.11 14.45
N GLY A 270 7.33 8.26 13.42
CA GLY A 270 8.45 7.57 12.78
C GLY A 270 9.16 6.59 13.74
N LEU A 271 8.42 5.96 14.66
CA LEU A 271 8.95 5.05 15.65
C LEU A 271 8.75 3.59 15.24
N THR A 272 9.63 2.71 15.70
CA THR A 272 9.37 1.27 15.74
C THR A 272 8.32 0.96 16.83
N LEU A 273 7.73 -0.24 16.79
CA LEU A 273 6.80 -0.68 17.83
C LEU A 273 7.48 -0.71 19.21
N GLU A 274 8.74 -1.13 19.28
CA GLU A 274 9.56 -1.18 20.50
C GLU A 274 9.72 0.21 21.11
N GLU A 275 10.14 1.19 20.31
CA GLU A 275 10.33 2.57 20.75
C GLU A 275 9.01 3.19 21.20
N TYR A 276 7.94 2.96 20.47
CA TYR A 276 6.62 3.45 20.82
C TYR A 276 6.12 2.88 22.16
N VAL A 277 6.27 1.57 22.38
CA VAL A 277 5.91 0.93 23.64
C VAL A 277 6.76 1.43 24.79
N ALA A 278 8.06 1.62 24.59
CA ALA A 278 8.97 2.20 25.58
C ALA A 278 8.58 3.64 25.93
N TRP A 279 8.28 4.46 24.92
CA TRP A 279 7.82 5.83 25.10
C TRP A 279 6.50 5.90 25.89
N ARG A 280 5.54 5.01 25.60
CA ARG A 280 4.27 4.96 26.33
C ARG A 280 4.44 4.53 27.79
N ARG A 281 5.36 3.62 28.10
CA ARG A 281 5.64 3.16 29.47
C ARG A 281 6.35 4.21 30.31
N GLY A 282 7.03 5.15 29.69
CA GLY A 282 7.72 6.26 30.37
C GLY A 282 6.81 7.45 30.72
N ARG A 283 5.54 7.41 30.32
CA ARG A 283 4.52 8.42 30.65
C ARG A 283 3.61 7.96 31.77
#